data_76baa8c1ad3ce477e9f37756ee8b10fc
#
_entry.id   76baa8c1ad3ce477e9f37756ee8b10fc
#
_cell.length_a   1.000
_cell.length_b   1.000
_cell.length_c   1.000
_cell.angle_alpha   90.00
_cell.angle_beta   90.00
_cell.angle_gamma   90.00
#
_symmetry.space_group_name_H-M   'P 1'
#
loop_
_entity.id
_entity.type
_entity.pdbx_description
1 polymer ?
#
loop_
_entity_poly.entity_id
_entity_poly.type
_entity_poly.pdbx_seq_one_letter_code
_entity_poly.pdbx_strand_id
1 'polypeptide(L)'
;MKKIILILVLVISSGILVAQESGQRVALTRKEKKDSIAESQYRLNKYMLENRNFVLVASYLQDKRGNRRIVNSTINFVAIDSTTAIIQVGSDYRNGPNGVGGVTAKGKITRWVLTENKKQKSFNLSVNVSTSIGFYDLFFSISLWGNNTARLTGLSAGELTFEGSVEPYSTSQVYEGRSL
;
A
#
# COMPACT_ATOMS: atom_id res chain seq x y z
N MET A 1 -18.74 -64.98 33.46
CA MET A 1 -18.79 -64.46 32.06
C MET A 1 -19.70 -63.20 31.91
N LYS A 2 -20.84 -63.09 32.58
CA LYS A 2 -21.75 -61.93 32.47
C LYS A 2 -21.17 -60.60 33.02
N LYS A 3 -20.26 -60.65 34.01
CA LYS A 3 -19.66 -59.43 34.60
C LYS A 3 -18.57 -58.77 33.72
N ILE A 4 -17.89 -59.52 32.88
CA ILE A 4 -16.85 -58.99 31.98
C ILE A 4 -17.45 -58.23 30.79
N ILE A 5 -18.65 -58.65 30.31
CA ILE A 5 -19.34 -58.00 29.22
C ILE A 5 -19.87 -56.61 29.65
N LEU A 6 -20.27 -56.44 30.91
CA LEU A 6 -20.76 -55.19 31.44
C LEU A 6 -19.69 -54.10 31.54
N ILE A 7 -18.45 -54.48 31.85
CA ILE A 7 -17.28 -53.57 31.93
C ILE A 7 -16.85 -53.13 30.51
N LEU A 8 -16.95 -54.03 29.53
CA LEU A 8 -16.56 -53.70 28.14
C LEU A 8 -17.52 -52.70 27.49
N VAL A 9 -18.82 -52.73 27.84
CA VAL A 9 -19.80 -51.74 27.33
C VAL A 9 -19.62 -50.37 27.96
N LEU A 10 -19.14 -50.31 29.22
CA LEU A 10 -18.91 -49.03 29.90
C LEU A 10 -17.70 -48.28 29.40
N VAL A 11 -16.68 -48.98 28.87
CA VAL A 11 -15.45 -48.38 28.33
C VAL A 11 -15.69 -47.80 26.93
N ILE A 12 -16.63 -48.36 26.16
CA ILE A 12 -16.95 -47.83 24.81
C ILE A 12 -17.81 -46.56 24.87
N SER A 13 -18.58 -46.33 25.94
CA SER A 13 -19.41 -45.13 26.10
C SER A 13 -18.65 -43.88 26.54
N SER A 14 -17.43 -44.02 27.07
CA SER A 14 -16.59 -42.89 27.50
C SER A 14 -15.71 -42.30 26.37
N GLY A 15 -15.64 -42.98 25.21
CA GLY A 15 -14.81 -42.54 24.08
C GLY A 15 -15.46 -41.60 23.09
N ILE A 16 -16.77 -41.30 23.25
CA ILE A 16 -17.52 -40.48 22.24
C ILE A 16 -17.67 -39.03 22.64
N LEU A 17 -17.23 -38.61 23.84
CA LEU A 17 -17.40 -37.24 24.34
C LEU A 17 -16.26 -36.26 24.08
N VAL A 18 -15.21 -36.66 23.31
CA VAL A 18 -14.05 -35.80 23.05
C VAL A 18 -13.99 -35.27 21.60
N ALA A 19 -14.98 -35.59 20.76
CA ALA A 19 -14.94 -35.27 19.33
C ALA A 19 -15.93 -34.17 18.88
N GLN A 20 -16.29 -33.21 19.74
CA GLN A 20 -17.22 -32.13 19.37
C GLN A 20 -16.78 -30.74 19.82
N GLU A 21 -15.46 -30.49 19.88
CA GLU A 21 -14.93 -29.14 19.72
C GLU A 21 -14.46 -28.91 18.28
N SER A 22 -15.28 -29.25 17.31
CA SER A 22 -15.16 -28.68 15.97
C SER A 22 -15.67 -27.25 16.09
N GLY A 23 -14.71 -26.29 16.23
CA GLY A 23 -15.00 -24.89 16.37
C GLY A 23 -16.07 -24.44 15.38
N GLN A 24 -17.23 -24.09 15.88
CA GLN A 24 -18.18 -23.28 15.15
C GLN A 24 -17.44 -22.02 14.74
N ARG A 25 -16.92 -22.00 13.50
CA ARG A 25 -16.49 -20.76 12.86
C ARG A 25 -17.76 -19.95 12.70
N VAL A 26 -18.04 -19.11 13.69
CA VAL A 26 -19.13 -18.13 13.61
C VAL A 26 -18.87 -17.35 12.34
N ALA A 27 -19.74 -17.52 11.34
CA ALA A 27 -19.60 -16.82 10.08
C ALA A 27 -19.79 -15.34 10.37
N LEU A 28 -18.70 -14.55 10.23
CA LEU A 28 -18.72 -13.11 10.43
C LEU A 28 -19.80 -12.48 9.54
N THR A 29 -20.56 -11.58 10.12
CA THR A 29 -21.52 -10.78 9.36
C THR A 29 -20.82 -9.95 8.28
N ARG A 30 -21.56 -9.51 7.26
CA ARG A 30 -20.99 -8.65 6.19
C ARG A 30 -20.34 -7.38 6.76
N LYS A 31 -20.90 -6.82 7.83
CA LYS A 31 -20.37 -5.64 8.52
C LYS A 31 -19.05 -5.96 9.20
N GLU A 32 -18.99 -7.02 10.01
CA GLU A 32 -17.76 -7.45 10.71
C GLU A 32 -16.62 -7.77 9.73
N LYS A 33 -16.91 -8.41 8.59
CA LYS A 33 -15.91 -8.64 7.53
C LYS A 33 -15.37 -7.32 6.97
N LYS A 34 -16.26 -6.35 6.69
CA LYS A 34 -15.86 -5.03 6.19
C LYS A 34 -14.99 -4.28 7.20
N ASP A 35 -15.37 -4.30 8.47
CA ASP A 35 -14.66 -3.64 9.54
C ASP A 35 -13.28 -4.28 9.78
N SER A 36 -13.19 -5.61 9.72
CA SER A 36 -11.93 -6.36 9.81
C SER A 36 -10.97 -6.04 8.65
N ILE A 37 -11.49 -5.96 7.41
CA ILE A 37 -10.69 -5.59 6.24
C ILE A 37 -10.19 -4.15 6.38
N ALA A 38 -11.05 -3.23 6.79
CA ALA A 38 -10.70 -1.83 7.01
C ALA A 38 -9.60 -1.67 8.08
N GLU A 39 -9.72 -2.42 9.18
CA GLU A 39 -8.72 -2.40 10.24
C GLU A 39 -7.37 -2.98 9.77
N SER A 40 -7.41 -4.08 9.03
CA SER A 40 -6.19 -4.69 8.48
C SER A 40 -5.49 -3.75 7.50
N GLN A 41 -6.24 -3.08 6.62
CA GLN A 41 -5.69 -2.11 5.66
C GLN A 41 -5.10 -0.89 6.37
N TYR A 42 -5.79 -0.38 7.41
CA TYR A 42 -5.28 0.71 8.21
C TYR A 42 -3.95 0.39 8.90
N ARG A 43 -3.84 -0.80 9.50
CA ARG A 43 -2.59 -1.27 10.13
C ARG A 43 -1.47 -1.44 9.11
N LEU A 44 -1.78 -1.98 7.93
CA LEU A 44 -0.81 -2.12 6.85
C LEU A 44 -0.31 -0.75 6.38
N ASN A 45 -1.21 0.19 6.10
CA ASN A 45 -0.84 1.55 5.71
C ASN A 45 0.04 2.22 6.77
N LYS A 46 -0.37 2.11 8.04
CA LYS A 46 0.41 2.65 9.16
C LYS A 46 1.82 2.06 9.21
N TYR A 47 1.92 0.73 9.14
CA TYR A 47 3.20 0.02 9.16
C TYR A 47 4.12 0.48 8.02
N MET A 48 3.61 0.55 6.79
CA MET A 48 4.38 0.99 5.62
C MET A 48 4.90 2.43 5.78
N LEU A 49 4.04 3.34 6.26
CA LEU A 49 4.39 4.75 6.44
C LEU A 49 5.40 4.97 7.58
N GLU A 50 5.23 4.31 8.71
CA GLU A 50 6.15 4.38 9.85
C GLU A 50 7.52 3.80 9.50
N ASN A 51 7.57 2.70 8.72
CA ASN A 51 8.80 2.07 8.27
C ASN A 51 9.38 2.69 7.00
N ARG A 52 8.72 3.71 6.42
CA ARG A 52 9.15 4.38 5.18
C ARG A 52 9.45 3.41 4.06
N ASN A 53 8.60 2.43 3.87
CA ASN A 53 8.74 1.42 2.82
C ASN A 53 7.40 1.19 2.12
N PHE A 54 7.14 1.99 1.08
CA PHE A 54 5.93 1.90 0.29
C PHE A 54 6.11 2.51 -1.09
N VAL A 55 5.22 2.16 -1.99
CA VAL A 55 5.07 2.78 -3.29
C VAL A 55 3.61 3.14 -3.55
N LEU A 56 3.37 4.33 -4.08
CA LEU A 56 2.11 4.69 -4.71
C LEU A 56 2.25 4.40 -6.20
N VAL A 57 1.57 3.35 -6.66
CA VAL A 57 1.49 2.98 -8.08
C VAL A 57 0.31 3.71 -8.72
N ALA A 58 0.59 4.55 -9.71
CA ALA A 58 -0.41 5.43 -10.28
C ALA A 58 -1.18 4.76 -11.42
N SER A 59 -2.50 4.71 -11.29
CA SER A 59 -3.42 4.38 -12.38
C SER A 59 -3.76 5.61 -13.22
N TYR A 60 -3.61 6.81 -12.63
CA TYR A 60 -3.86 8.09 -13.29
C TYR A 60 -2.80 9.11 -12.89
N LEU A 61 -2.50 10.00 -13.84
CA LEU A 61 -1.78 11.24 -13.61
C LEU A 61 -2.70 12.42 -13.93
N GLN A 62 -2.64 13.45 -13.09
CA GLN A 62 -3.41 14.69 -13.26
C GLN A 62 -2.48 15.89 -13.20
N ASP A 63 -2.61 16.80 -14.19
CA ASP A 63 -1.86 18.05 -14.22
C ASP A 63 -2.51 19.14 -13.35
N LYS A 64 -1.84 20.28 -13.22
CA LYS A 64 -2.33 21.45 -12.46
C LYS A 64 -3.65 22.05 -12.99
N ARG A 65 -4.05 21.73 -14.22
CA ARG A 65 -5.29 22.19 -14.85
C ARG A 65 -6.45 21.23 -14.64
N GLY A 66 -6.20 20.09 -13.97
CA GLY A 66 -7.18 19.05 -13.75
C GLY A 66 -7.30 18.03 -14.89
N ASN A 67 -6.47 18.12 -15.95
CA ASN A 67 -6.46 17.11 -16.99
C ASN A 67 -5.92 15.80 -16.44
N ARG A 68 -6.76 14.76 -16.48
CA ARG A 68 -6.46 13.43 -15.95
C ARG A 68 -6.27 12.44 -17.07
N ARG A 69 -5.22 11.61 -16.99
CA ARG A 69 -4.91 10.57 -17.96
C ARG A 69 -4.68 9.23 -17.27
N ILE A 70 -5.18 8.15 -17.87
CA ILE A 70 -4.85 6.78 -17.50
C ILE A 70 -3.40 6.51 -17.89
N VAL A 71 -2.65 5.88 -16.99
CA VAL A 71 -1.24 5.54 -17.21
C VAL A 71 -0.93 4.12 -16.79
N ASN A 72 0.18 3.59 -17.28
CA ASN A 72 0.69 2.28 -16.86
C ASN A 72 1.33 2.39 -15.48
N SER A 73 0.75 1.72 -14.49
CA SER A 73 1.15 1.80 -13.08
C SER A 73 2.54 1.20 -12.79
N THR A 74 3.04 0.30 -13.63
CA THR A 74 4.38 -0.29 -13.43
C THR A 74 5.53 0.69 -13.69
N ILE A 75 5.28 1.74 -14.46
CA ILE A 75 6.26 2.77 -14.83
C ILE A 75 5.88 4.19 -14.40
N ASN A 76 4.74 4.35 -13.71
CA ASN A 76 4.29 5.63 -13.16
C ASN A 76 4.01 5.45 -11.67
N PHE A 77 4.93 5.91 -10.83
CA PHE A 77 4.86 5.69 -9.41
C PHE A 77 5.68 6.71 -8.61
N VAL A 78 5.40 6.77 -7.33
CA VAL A 78 6.23 7.44 -6.32
C VAL A 78 6.56 6.42 -5.23
N ALA A 79 7.84 6.05 -5.12
CA ALA A 79 8.30 5.09 -4.12
C ALA A 79 9.11 5.77 -3.02
N ILE A 80 8.97 5.25 -1.82
CA ILE A 80 9.72 5.63 -0.63
C ILE A 80 10.42 4.38 -0.10
N ASP A 81 11.74 4.47 0.01
CA ASP A 81 12.58 3.45 0.61
C ASP A 81 13.54 4.08 1.63
N SER A 82 13.20 3.92 2.90
CA SER A 82 13.97 4.44 4.05
C SER A 82 14.25 5.94 3.97
N THR A 83 15.36 6.33 3.40
CA THR A 83 15.82 7.71 3.25
C THR A 83 15.77 8.21 1.81
N THR A 84 15.33 7.38 0.89
CA THR A 84 15.33 7.64 -0.55
C THR A 84 13.89 7.74 -1.07
N ALA A 85 13.64 8.67 -1.97
CA ALA A 85 12.41 8.75 -2.76
C ALA A 85 12.73 8.58 -4.24
N ILE A 86 11.86 7.86 -4.96
CA ILE A 86 11.92 7.67 -6.40
C ILE A 86 10.60 8.19 -6.98
N ILE A 87 10.70 9.16 -7.86
CA ILE A 87 9.56 9.75 -8.56
C ILE A 87 9.72 9.42 -10.03
N GLN A 88 8.80 8.65 -10.58
CA GLN A 88 8.89 8.23 -11.97
C GLN A 88 7.62 8.51 -12.74
N VAL A 89 7.80 9.16 -13.87
CA VAL A 89 6.79 9.28 -14.93
C VAL A 89 7.32 8.55 -16.15
N GLY A 90 6.52 7.65 -16.70
CA GLY A 90 6.81 6.90 -17.91
C GLY A 90 5.68 7.04 -18.93
N SER A 91 5.96 6.70 -20.17
CA SER A 91 4.97 6.61 -21.23
C SER A 91 5.19 5.35 -22.06
N ASP A 92 4.16 4.91 -22.79
CA ASP A 92 4.26 3.75 -23.68
C ASP A 92 5.21 3.99 -24.87
N TYR A 93 5.55 5.25 -25.11
CA TYR A 93 6.52 5.69 -26.13
C TYR A 93 7.97 5.61 -25.61
N ARG A 94 8.50 4.57 -25.23
CA ARG A 94 9.81 4.26 -24.60
C ARG A 94 11.03 5.17 -24.94
N ASN A 95 10.83 6.31 -25.57
CA ASN A 95 11.86 7.26 -26.04
C ASN A 95 12.08 8.41 -25.07
N GLY A 96 12.36 8.12 -23.81
CA GLY A 96 12.70 9.11 -22.81
C GLY A 96 14.08 8.88 -22.19
N PRO A 97 14.68 9.89 -21.55
CA PRO A 97 16.01 9.79 -20.96
C PRO A 97 16.11 8.71 -19.87
N ASN A 98 15.00 8.34 -19.23
CA ASN A 98 14.94 7.26 -18.25
C ASN A 98 14.76 5.85 -18.85
N GLY A 99 14.65 5.72 -20.19
CA GLY A 99 14.45 4.45 -20.88
C GLY A 99 13.01 3.89 -20.81
N VAL A 100 12.08 4.59 -20.14
CA VAL A 100 10.65 4.25 -20.04
C VAL A 100 9.75 5.40 -20.52
N GLY A 101 10.27 6.26 -21.38
CA GLY A 101 9.51 7.30 -22.05
C GLY A 101 9.21 8.55 -21.22
N GLY A 102 10.04 8.85 -20.22
CA GLY A 102 9.81 10.00 -19.36
C GLY A 102 11.00 10.36 -18.48
N VAL A 103 10.75 10.62 -17.20
CA VAL A 103 11.75 11.06 -16.21
C VAL A 103 11.67 10.21 -14.97
N THR A 104 12.83 9.81 -14.46
CA THR A 104 13.01 9.21 -13.14
C THR A 104 13.91 10.12 -12.31
N ALA A 105 13.37 10.66 -11.21
CA ALA A 105 14.08 11.44 -10.22
C ALA A 105 14.25 10.61 -8.96
N LYS A 106 15.49 10.27 -8.62
CA LYS A 106 15.84 9.56 -7.39
C LYS A 106 16.62 10.49 -6.49
N GLY A 107 16.25 10.58 -5.22
CA GLY A 107 16.88 11.50 -4.31
C GLY A 107 16.71 11.19 -2.85
N LYS A 108 17.37 11.99 -2.02
CA LYS A 108 17.37 11.86 -0.57
C LYS A 108 16.19 12.61 0.03
N ILE A 109 15.50 11.98 0.95
CA ILE A 109 14.47 12.62 1.77
C ILE A 109 15.13 13.56 2.75
N THR A 110 14.76 14.83 2.74
CA THR A 110 15.31 15.89 3.63
C THR A 110 14.33 16.27 4.74
N ARG A 111 13.03 16.05 4.52
CA ARG A 111 11.98 16.30 5.51
C ARG A 111 10.91 15.20 5.41
N TRP A 112 10.37 14.83 6.57
CA TRP A 112 9.31 13.85 6.71
C TRP A 112 8.33 14.29 7.78
N VAL A 113 7.06 14.51 7.42
CA VAL A 113 6.01 14.90 8.36
C VAL A 113 4.79 14.03 8.11
N LEU A 114 4.56 13.06 9.00
CA LEU A 114 3.41 12.14 8.94
C LEU A 114 2.35 12.60 9.94
N THR A 115 1.10 12.73 9.48
CA THR A 115 -0.07 13.05 10.28
C THR A 115 -1.11 11.95 10.12
N GLU A 116 -1.56 11.39 11.23
CA GLU A 116 -2.56 10.33 11.30
C GLU A 116 -3.93 10.90 11.72
N ASN A 117 -4.98 10.62 10.95
CA ASN A 117 -6.35 10.85 11.36
C ASN A 117 -6.99 9.52 11.79
N LYS A 118 -6.94 9.22 13.08
CA LYS A 118 -7.45 7.97 13.66
C LYS A 118 -8.95 7.77 13.43
N LYS A 119 -9.74 8.85 13.46
CA LYS A 119 -11.20 8.78 13.28
C LYS A 119 -11.57 8.37 11.84
N GLN A 120 -10.86 8.89 10.86
CA GLN A 120 -11.07 8.58 9.44
C GLN A 120 -10.19 7.43 8.95
N LYS A 121 -9.28 6.93 9.80
CA LYS A 121 -8.28 5.92 9.44
C LYS A 121 -7.49 6.29 8.18
N SER A 122 -7.06 7.55 8.11
CA SER A 122 -6.34 8.12 6.97
C SER A 122 -5.04 8.78 7.42
N PHE A 123 -4.13 8.98 6.47
CA PHE A 123 -2.83 9.56 6.70
C PHE A 123 -2.55 10.66 5.69
N ASN A 124 -1.94 11.73 6.17
CA ASN A 124 -1.33 12.76 5.34
C ASN A 124 0.17 12.76 5.60
N LEU A 125 0.94 12.73 4.53
CA LEU A 125 2.39 12.69 4.62
C LEU A 125 2.98 13.77 3.72
N SER A 126 3.82 14.64 4.29
CA SER A 126 4.60 15.63 3.56
C SER A 126 6.07 15.23 3.55
N VAL A 127 6.66 15.17 2.36
CA VAL A 127 8.06 14.77 2.14
C VAL A 127 8.74 15.79 1.25
N ASN A 128 9.92 16.29 1.66
CA ASN A 128 10.80 17.05 0.78
C ASN A 128 11.92 16.14 0.29
N VAL A 129 12.21 16.20 -1.00
CA VAL A 129 13.19 15.35 -1.68
C VAL A 129 14.22 16.20 -2.42
N SER A 130 15.51 15.92 -2.19
CA SER A 130 16.62 16.51 -2.95
C SER A 130 17.14 15.49 -3.95
N THR A 131 17.09 15.82 -5.23
CA THR A 131 17.57 14.97 -6.33
C THR A 131 18.65 15.68 -7.12
N SER A 132 19.30 14.98 -8.08
CA SER A 132 20.27 15.57 -9.02
C SER A 132 19.65 16.63 -9.95
N ILE A 133 18.34 16.54 -10.21
CA ILE A 133 17.62 17.41 -11.15
C ILE A 133 16.73 18.45 -10.47
N GLY A 134 16.78 18.55 -9.14
CA GLY A 134 16.04 19.57 -8.39
C GLY A 134 15.47 19.11 -7.07
N PHE A 135 14.76 20.04 -6.43
CA PHE A 135 14.04 19.82 -5.19
C PHE A 135 12.57 19.60 -5.49
N TYR A 136 11.97 18.63 -4.79
CA TYR A 136 10.57 18.27 -4.95
C TYR A 136 9.89 18.18 -3.61
N ASP A 137 8.64 18.66 -3.57
CA ASP A 137 7.73 18.48 -2.45
C ASP A 137 6.67 17.46 -2.85
N LEU A 138 6.52 16.44 -2.04
CA LEU A 138 5.52 15.39 -2.17
C LEU A 138 4.51 15.51 -1.04
N PHE A 139 3.24 15.54 -1.38
CA PHE A 139 2.16 15.47 -0.42
C PHE A 139 1.29 14.25 -0.71
N PHE A 140 1.31 13.27 0.19
CA PHE A 140 0.49 12.07 0.09
C PHE A 140 -0.79 12.23 0.92
N SER A 141 -1.91 11.82 0.34
CA SER A 141 -3.17 11.58 1.04
C SER A 141 -3.52 10.10 0.88
N ILE A 142 -3.53 9.37 1.99
CA ILE A 142 -3.70 7.91 2.00
C ILE A 142 -4.93 7.55 2.80
N SER A 143 -5.86 6.85 2.17
CA SER A 143 -7.14 6.41 2.72
C SER A 143 -7.29 4.90 2.66
N LEU A 144 -8.32 4.36 3.32
CA LEU A 144 -8.59 2.91 3.33
C LEU A 144 -9.08 2.37 1.99
N TRP A 145 -9.70 3.21 1.15
CA TRP A 145 -10.54 2.76 0.04
C TRP A 145 -9.94 3.03 -1.34
N GLY A 146 -8.61 3.20 -1.39
CA GLY A 146 -7.89 3.17 -2.65
C GLY A 146 -7.79 4.48 -3.43
N ASN A 147 -8.41 5.56 -2.98
CA ASN A 147 -8.25 6.89 -3.61
C ASN A 147 -7.02 7.59 -3.01
N ASN A 148 -5.86 6.95 -3.16
CA ASN A 148 -4.62 7.50 -2.64
C ASN A 148 -4.00 8.42 -3.68
N THR A 149 -3.47 9.55 -3.23
CA THR A 149 -2.83 10.53 -4.09
C THR A 149 -1.44 10.89 -3.57
N ALA A 150 -0.54 11.18 -4.50
CA ALA A 150 0.72 11.86 -4.22
C ALA A 150 0.80 13.08 -5.14
N ARG A 151 0.68 14.27 -4.57
CA ARG A 151 0.86 15.53 -5.29
C ARG A 151 2.33 15.91 -5.23
N LEU A 152 2.92 16.04 -6.41
CA LEU A 152 4.27 16.48 -6.63
C LEU A 152 4.27 17.96 -7.00
N THR A 153 5.11 18.75 -6.35
CA THR A 153 5.44 20.11 -6.75
C THR A 153 6.95 20.30 -6.81
N GLY A 154 7.43 21.09 -7.76
CA GLY A 154 8.87 21.35 -7.91
C GLY A 154 9.13 22.44 -8.96
N LEU A 155 10.29 23.09 -8.87
CA LEU A 155 10.66 24.22 -9.73
C LEU A 155 10.57 23.91 -11.24
N SER A 156 10.91 22.67 -11.64
CA SER A 156 10.95 22.26 -13.05
C SER A 156 9.73 21.45 -13.48
N ALA A 157 9.06 20.76 -12.55
CA ALA A 157 7.96 19.84 -12.84
C ALA A 157 6.57 20.50 -12.87
N GLY A 158 6.46 21.72 -12.31
CA GLY A 158 5.15 22.32 -12.04
C GLY A 158 4.41 21.51 -10.96
N GLU A 159 3.13 21.21 -11.19
CA GLU A 159 2.32 20.38 -10.29
C GLU A 159 1.82 19.16 -11.05
N LEU A 160 2.01 17.96 -10.46
CA LEU A 160 1.53 16.69 -10.98
C LEU A 160 0.98 15.85 -9.84
N THR A 161 -0.20 15.30 -10.01
CA THR A 161 -0.81 14.39 -9.03
C THR A 161 -0.82 12.98 -9.57
N PHE A 162 -0.21 12.07 -8.82
CA PHE A 162 -0.29 10.62 -9.01
C PHE A 162 -1.50 10.12 -8.22
N GLU A 163 -2.33 9.30 -8.83
CA GLU A 163 -3.54 8.78 -8.20
C GLU A 163 -3.63 7.26 -8.42
N GLY A 164 -3.74 6.50 -7.33
CA GLY A 164 -3.74 5.05 -7.43
C GLY A 164 -3.75 4.31 -6.10
N SER A 165 -3.08 3.18 -6.01
CA SER A 165 -2.98 2.35 -4.81
C SER A 165 -1.61 2.49 -4.13
N VAL A 166 -1.61 2.25 -2.81
CA VAL A 166 -0.38 2.19 -2.02
C VAL A 166 -0.15 0.76 -1.60
N GLU A 167 1.08 0.29 -1.80
CA GLU A 167 1.51 -1.07 -1.48
C GLU A 167 2.95 -1.08 -0.92
N PRO A 168 3.40 -2.19 -0.27
CA PRO A 168 4.79 -2.29 0.18
C PRO A 168 5.74 -2.26 -1.01
N TYR A 169 6.76 -1.40 -0.96
CA TYR A 169 7.72 -1.28 -2.06
C TYR A 169 8.49 -2.57 -2.33
N SER A 170 8.83 -3.32 -1.28
CA SER A 170 9.58 -4.59 -1.36
C SER A 170 8.87 -5.71 -2.15
N THR A 171 7.55 -5.65 -2.29
CA THR A 171 6.74 -6.64 -3.02
C THR A 171 6.08 -6.08 -4.27
N SER A 172 6.32 -4.81 -4.58
CA SER A 172 5.74 -4.14 -5.74
C SER A 172 6.36 -4.62 -7.06
N GLN A 173 5.59 -4.49 -8.13
CA GLN A 173 6.02 -4.85 -9.48
C GLN A 173 6.39 -3.62 -10.33
N VAL A 174 6.89 -2.57 -9.70
CA VAL A 174 7.32 -1.37 -10.42
C VAL A 174 8.67 -1.59 -11.11
N TYR A 175 8.84 -0.97 -12.26
CA TYR A 175 10.09 -0.99 -13.02
C TYR A 175 10.75 0.37 -12.92
N GLU A 176 11.86 0.46 -12.19
CA GLU A 176 12.67 1.68 -12.08
C GLU A 176 13.51 1.88 -13.35
N GLY A 177 13.22 2.96 -14.08
CA GLY A 177 14.04 3.40 -15.19
C GLY A 177 15.32 4.09 -14.69
N ARG A 178 16.19 4.46 -15.65
CA ARG A 178 17.42 5.17 -15.35
C ARG A 178 17.10 6.51 -14.65
N SER A 179 17.68 6.73 -13.47
CA SER A 179 17.62 8.04 -12.81
C SER A 179 18.54 9.04 -13.52
N LEU A 180 18.09 10.29 -13.60
CA LEU A 180 18.83 11.43 -14.11
C LEU A 180 19.65 12.09 -13.01
#